data_436fac022414ca6e33f8dbac8ff171fb
#
_entry.id   436fac022414ca6e33f8dbac8ff171fb
#
_cell.length_a   1.000
_cell.length_b   1.000
_cell.length_c   1.000
_cell.angle_alpha   90.00
_cell.angle_beta   90.00
_cell.angle_gamma   90.00
#
_symmetry.space_group_name_H-M   'P 1'
#
loop_
_entity.id
_entity.type
_entity.pdbx_description
1 polymer ?
#
loop_
_entity_poly.entity_id
_entity_poly.type
_entity_poly.pdbx_seq_one_letter_code
_entity_poly.pdbx_strand_id
1 'polypeptide(L)'
;ILKKNGNIIIHVEAKISHHIRYICDKIFGEARFKNEIIWKTGGNAKNKNQLGRSHDNIIVYSKTNKSKFFPMYKPYDIEDVEKFPMCPHHNMRYGNSAAHTCHPEVNPRPNLRYTWNGHYHQWLICEEKMKSLHEDNRLVYNKKGIPRIKRFFEEQSGIPIRDLWDDISSIQSKEKTNYATQKPIKLLNRIINLYSEKGDLCLDPFAGSGTLGRSCINNERKYIFY
;
A
#
# COMPACT_ATOMS: atom_id res chain seq x y z
N ILE A 1 18.34 3.85 -19.80
CA ILE A 1 18.77 3.04 -18.66
C ILE A 1 17.57 2.32 -18.02
N LEU A 2 16.46 3.01 -17.68
CA LEU A 2 15.32 2.38 -17.04
C LEU A 2 14.58 1.41 -17.98
N LYS A 3 14.41 0.14 -17.56
CA LYS A 3 13.66 -0.88 -18.32
C LYS A 3 12.18 -0.51 -18.49
N LYS A 4 11.47 -1.10 -19.49
CA LYS A 4 10.03 -0.85 -19.72
C LYS A 4 9.15 -1.12 -18.49
N ASN A 5 9.50 -2.11 -17.67
CA ASN A 5 8.80 -2.46 -16.42
C ASN A 5 9.44 -1.84 -15.17
N GLY A 6 10.40 -0.94 -15.33
CA GLY A 6 11.11 -0.31 -14.22
C GLY A 6 10.36 0.89 -13.62
N ASN A 7 10.69 1.17 -12.37
CA ASN A 7 10.23 2.33 -11.62
C ASN A 7 11.40 3.25 -11.30
N ILE A 8 11.13 4.54 -11.17
CA ILE A 8 12.02 5.51 -10.55
C ILE A 8 11.40 5.96 -9.23
N ILE A 9 12.21 5.95 -8.19
CA ILE A 9 11.81 6.32 -6.84
C ILE A 9 12.75 7.42 -6.37
N ILE A 10 12.20 8.57 -6.00
CA ILE A 10 12.95 9.76 -5.65
C ILE A 10 12.55 10.21 -4.26
N HIS A 11 13.48 10.12 -3.32
CA HIS A 11 13.29 10.65 -1.96
C HIS A 11 13.75 12.11 -1.91
N VAL A 12 12.85 12.98 -1.45
CA VAL A 12 13.10 14.42 -1.37
C VAL A 12 12.44 15.03 -0.14
N GLU A 13 12.95 16.19 0.25
CA GLU A 13 12.27 17.02 1.26
C GLU A 13 10.93 17.52 0.72
N ALA A 14 9.92 17.57 1.59
CA ALA A 14 8.59 18.07 1.23
C ALA A 14 8.60 19.46 0.55
N LYS A 15 9.56 20.31 0.94
CA LYS A 15 9.71 21.67 0.38
C LYS A 15 9.92 21.69 -1.14
N ILE A 16 10.61 20.71 -1.71
CA ILE A 16 10.98 20.67 -3.14
C ILE A 16 10.24 19.58 -3.91
N SER A 17 9.38 18.80 -3.27
CA SER A 17 8.69 17.65 -3.90
C SER A 17 7.91 18.07 -5.15
N HIS A 18 7.23 19.23 -5.12
CA HIS A 18 6.45 19.72 -6.24
C HIS A 18 7.30 20.05 -7.47
N HIS A 19 8.53 20.57 -7.30
CA HIS A 19 9.45 20.82 -8.42
C HIS A 19 9.91 19.50 -9.05
N ILE A 20 10.28 18.53 -8.23
CA ILE A 20 10.70 17.20 -8.70
C ILE A 20 9.54 16.51 -9.41
N ARG A 21 8.33 16.61 -8.88
CA ARG A 21 7.14 16.08 -9.53
C ARG A 21 6.92 16.70 -10.90
N TYR A 22 6.98 18.02 -11.02
CA TYR A 22 6.85 18.72 -12.30
C TYR A 22 7.89 18.25 -13.33
N ILE A 23 9.16 18.09 -12.92
CA ILE A 23 10.22 17.58 -13.78
C ILE A 23 9.92 16.16 -14.25
N CYS A 24 9.48 15.28 -13.33
CA CYS A 24 9.11 13.91 -13.66
C CYS A 24 7.90 13.83 -14.59
N ASP A 25 6.90 14.69 -14.42
CA ASP A 25 5.76 14.80 -15.33
C ASP A 25 6.20 15.16 -16.76
N LYS A 26 7.20 16.05 -16.90
CA LYS A 26 7.78 16.39 -18.21
C LYS A 26 8.58 15.25 -18.84
N ILE A 27 9.28 14.46 -18.04
CA ILE A 27 10.15 13.37 -18.53
C ILE A 27 9.36 12.09 -18.81
N PHE A 28 8.47 11.71 -17.92
CA PHE A 28 7.76 10.43 -17.96
C PHE A 28 6.30 10.56 -18.41
N GLY A 29 5.71 11.75 -18.30
CA GLY A 29 4.29 12.02 -18.46
C GLY A 29 3.50 11.84 -17.17
N GLU A 30 2.49 12.70 -16.95
CA GLU A 30 1.63 12.69 -15.74
C GLU A 30 0.96 11.32 -15.49
N ALA A 31 0.54 10.64 -16.58
CA ALA A 31 -0.07 9.30 -16.50
C ALA A 31 0.88 8.20 -15.96
N ARG A 32 2.17 8.51 -15.79
CA ARG A 32 3.19 7.59 -15.24
C ARG A 32 3.44 7.80 -13.75
N PHE A 33 2.89 8.84 -13.17
CA PHE A 33 2.87 9.01 -11.72
C PHE A 33 2.14 7.83 -11.06
N LYS A 34 2.74 7.29 -10.00
CA LYS A 34 2.17 6.18 -9.24
C LYS A 34 1.76 6.60 -7.85
N ASN A 35 2.69 7.12 -7.07
CA ASN A 35 2.46 7.53 -5.69
C ASN A 35 3.36 8.69 -5.29
N GLU A 36 2.87 9.50 -4.38
CA GLU A 36 3.67 10.30 -3.47
C GLU A 36 3.50 9.73 -2.07
N ILE A 37 4.56 9.16 -1.54
CA ILE A 37 4.57 8.51 -0.25
C ILE A 37 5.07 9.51 0.78
N ILE A 38 4.30 9.72 1.84
CA ILE A 38 4.66 10.56 2.97
C ILE A 38 5.37 9.70 4.01
N TRP A 39 6.66 9.89 4.15
CA TRP A 39 7.43 9.21 5.17
C TRP A 39 7.64 10.11 6.39
N LYS A 40 7.06 9.72 7.53
CA LYS A 40 7.21 10.43 8.80
C LYS A 40 8.62 10.23 9.35
N THR A 41 9.43 11.29 9.34
CA THR A 41 10.82 11.26 9.80
C THR A 41 10.98 11.59 11.27
N GLY A 42 9.92 12.10 11.90
CA GLY A 42 10.00 12.72 13.22
C GLY A 42 10.61 14.12 13.14
N GLY A 43 10.37 14.93 14.14
CA GLY A 43 10.97 16.27 14.19
C GLY A 43 10.49 16.97 15.46
N ASN A 44 11.45 17.40 16.28
CA ASN A 44 11.19 18.17 17.50
C ASN A 44 11.55 19.66 17.34
N ALA A 45 11.82 20.10 16.11
CA ALA A 45 12.21 21.49 15.86
C ALA A 45 11.04 22.42 16.17
N LYS A 46 11.11 23.09 17.31
CA LYS A 46 10.21 24.21 17.64
C LYS A 46 10.56 25.38 16.73
N ASN A 47 9.65 25.77 15.87
CA ASN A 47 9.76 26.98 15.07
C ASN A 47 8.69 27.96 15.54
N LYS A 48 9.09 29.22 15.74
CA LYS A 48 8.17 30.26 16.22
C LYS A 48 7.25 30.79 15.11
N ASN A 49 7.67 30.68 13.84
CA ASN A 49 7.02 31.32 12.71
C ASN A 49 6.29 30.36 11.78
N GLN A 50 6.47 29.05 11.93
CA GLN A 50 5.84 28.04 11.08
C GLN A 50 5.79 26.68 11.76
N LEU A 51 4.98 25.77 11.23
CA LEU A 51 4.97 24.39 11.70
C LEU A 51 6.31 23.70 11.45
N GLY A 52 6.79 22.92 12.41
CA GLY A 52 7.98 22.08 12.26
C GLY A 52 7.77 21.00 11.20
N ARG A 53 8.80 20.73 10.39
CA ARG A 53 8.76 19.64 9.42
C ARG A 53 8.88 18.29 10.13
N SER A 54 8.01 17.35 9.77
CA SER A 54 7.96 16.01 10.37
C SER A 54 7.96 14.87 9.36
N HIS A 55 8.08 15.19 8.05
CA HIS A 55 8.06 14.19 6.99
C HIS A 55 8.93 14.58 5.81
N ASP A 56 9.30 13.59 5.04
CA ASP A 56 9.86 13.70 3.70
C ASP A 56 8.92 12.99 2.70
N ASN A 57 9.08 13.29 1.41
CA ASN A 57 8.29 12.71 0.34
C ASN A 57 9.12 11.72 -0.48
N ILE A 58 8.48 10.63 -0.89
CA ILE A 58 9.06 9.67 -1.83
C ILE A 58 8.14 9.62 -3.05
N ILE A 59 8.64 10.13 -4.16
CA ILE A 59 7.89 10.25 -5.41
C ILE A 59 8.18 9.03 -6.26
N VAL A 60 7.14 8.38 -6.78
CA VAL A 60 7.24 7.16 -7.57
C VAL A 60 6.64 7.38 -8.95
N TYR A 61 7.45 7.12 -9.98
CA TYR A 61 7.03 7.06 -11.37
C TYR A 61 7.37 5.72 -11.98
N SER A 62 6.61 5.32 -12.98
CA SER A 62 6.89 4.14 -13.80
C SER A 62 7.34 4.54 -15.20
N LYS A 63 8.14 3.69 -15.85
CA LYS A 63 8.48 3.89 -17.26
C LYS A 63 7.27 3.66 -18.18
N THR A 64 6.47 2.64 -17.88
CA THR A 64 5.27 2.26 -18.63
C THR A 64 4.17 1.77 -17.70
N ASN A 65 2.99 1.45 -18.23
CA ASN A 65 1.89 0.84 -17.45
C ASN A 65 2.20 -0.59 -16.97
N LYS A 66 3.26 -1.22 -17.48
CA LYS A 66 3.69 -2.59 -17.11
C LYS A 66 4.76 -2.59 -16.01
N SER A 67 4.83 -1.53 -15.23
CA SER A 67 5.80 -1.45 -14.12
C SER A 67 5.49 -2.46 -13.02
N LYS A 68 6.55 -2.96 -12.38
CA LYS A 68 6.44 -3.89 -11.26
C LYS A 68 5.88 -3.17 -10.03
N PHE A 69 4.95 -3.83 -9.36
CA PHE A 69 4.45 -3.45 -8.05
C PHE A 69 4.00 -4.71 -7.29
N PHE A 70 4.52 -4.90 -6.09
CA PHE A 70 4.23 -6.05 -5.23
C PHE A 70 3.60 -5.55 -3.94
N PRO A 71 2.26 -5.69 -3.78
CA PRO A 71 1.58 -5.20 -2.59
C PRO A 71 2.14 -5.87 -1.33
N MET A 72 2.40 -5.05 -0.32
CA MET A 72 2.84 -5.51 1.00
C MET A 72 1.74 -5.28 2.03
N TYR A 73 1.71 -6.13 3.03
CA TYR A 73 0.70 -6.11 4.09
C TYR A 73 1.36 -6.09 5.46
N LYS A 74 0.74 -5.40 6.40
CA LYS A 74 1.04 -5.53 7.83
C LYS A 74 0.13 -6.60 8.41
N PRO A 75 0.60 -7.42 9.37
CA PRO A 75 -0.27 -8.32 10.09
C PRO A 75 -1.38 -7.51 10.79
N TYR A 76 -2.52 -8.13 10.98
CA TYR A 76 -3.54 -7.59 11.87
C TYR A 76 -3.03 -7.61 13.31
N ASP A 77 -3.42 -6.63 14.10
CA ASP A 77 -3.23 -6.67 15.54
C ASP A 77 -4.17 -7.73 16.13
N ILE A 78 -3.62 -8.63 16.93
CA ILE A 78 -4.37 -9.74 17.52
C ILE A 78 -5.48 -9.20 18.44
N GLU A 79 -5.17 -8.21 19.27
CA GLU A 79 -6.14 -7.58 20.19
C GLU A 79 -7.29 -6.93 19.44
N ASP A 80 -7.03 -6.37 18.25
CA ASP A 80 -8.07 -5.80 17.40
C ASP A 80 -8.91 -6.87 16.72
N VAL A 81 -8.31 -7.96 16.26
CA VAL A 81 -9.04 -9.09 15.66
C VAL A 81 -9.94 -9.79 16.71
N GLU A 82 -9.50 -9.88 17.95
CA GLU A 82 -10.28 -10.49 19.02
C GLU A 82 -11.59 -9.79 19.33
N LYS A 83 -11.73 -8.52 19.00
CA LYS A 83 -12.98 -7.75 19.14
C LYS A 83 -14.06 -8.12 18.10
N PHE A 84 -13.67 -8.82 17.03
CA PHE A 84 -14.61 -9.22 15.99
C PHE A 84 -15.31 -10.55 16.31
N PRO A 85 -16.55 -10.75 15.81
CA PRO A 85 -17.32 -11.94 16.08
C PRO A 85 -16.65 -13.19 15.50
N MET A 86 -16.80 -14.31 16.22
CA MET A 86 -16.43 -15.64 15.76
C MET A 86 -17.57 -16.22 14.92
N CYS A 87 -17.27 -16.79 13.78
CA CYS A 87 -18.24 -17.54 12.99
C CYS A 87 -18.39 -18.96 13.53
N PRO A 88 -19.58 -19.40 13.99
CA PRO A 88 -19.75 -20.74 14.59
C PRO A 88 -19.56 -21.87 13.58
N HIS A 89 -19.77 -21.62 12.28
CA HIS A 89 -19.63 -22.63 11.22
C HIS A 89 -18.18 -22.84 10.77
N HIS A 90 -17.35 -21.77 10.82
CA HIS A 90 -15.98 -21.82 10.32
C HIS A 90 -14.93 -21.77 11.43
N ASN A 91 -15.35 -21.46 12.67
CA ASN A 91 -14.45 -21.24 13.80
C ASN A 91 -13.33 -20.20 13.51
N MET A 92 -13.69 -19.16 12.74
CA MET A 92 -12.81 -18.06 12.34
C MET A 92 -13.44 -16.70 12.65
N ARG A 93 -12.64 -15.72 13.01
CA ARG A 93 -13.12 -14.35 13.24
C ARG A 93 -13.31 -13.60 11.91
N TYR A 94 -14.33 -12.74 11.86
CA TYR A 94 -14.65 -12.05 10.60
C TYR A 94 -15.07 -10.59 10.78
N GLY A 95 -14.64 -9.76 9.82
CA GLY A 95 -15.24 -8.47 9.55
C GLY A 95 -16.34 -8.58 8.51
N ASN A 96 -17.17 -7.54 8.39
CA ASN A 96 -18.26 -7.48 7.42
C ASN A 96 -17.96 -6.50 6.29
N SER A 97 -18.15 -6.93 5.04
CA SER A 97 -18.13 -6.04 3.87
C SER A 97 -19.51 -5.92 3.23
N ALA A 98 -19.78 -4.76 2.61
CA ALA A 98 -21.02 -4.57 1.85
C ALA A 98 -21.10 -5.58 0.69
N ALA A 99 -22.27 -6.09 0.41
CA ALA A 99 -22.55 -6.95 -0.73
C ALA A 99 -23.15 -6.19 -1.92
N HIS A 100 -23.57 -4.93 -1.74
CA HIS A 100 -24.13 -4.06 -2.78
C HIS A 100 -23.43 -2.70 -2.81
N THR A 101 -23.57 -1.97 -3.91
CA THR A 101 -23.11 -0.58 -4.03
C THR A 101 -24.19 0.40 -3.62
N CYS A 102 -23.77 1.49 -2.95
CA CYS A 102 -24.68 2.61 -2.62
C CYS A 102 -24.84 3.60 -3.78
N HIS A 103 -23.98 3.53 -4.80
CA HIS A 103 -23.93 4.45 -5.95
C HIS A 103 -23.92 3.69 -7.28
N PRO A 104 -25.04 3.00 -7.62
CA PRO A 104 -25.12 2.20 -8.86
C PRO A 104 -25.07 3.05 -10.14
N GLU A 105 -25.37 4.34 -10.05
CA GLU A 105 -25.33 5.33 -11.13
C GLU A 105 -23.89 5.71 -11.53
N VAL A 106 -22.95 5.70 -10.58
CA VAL A 106 -21.54 6.06 -10.83
C VAL A 106 -20.81 4.97 -11.59
N ASN A 107 -21.15 3.71 -11.34
CA ASN A 107 -20.57 2.55 -12.01
C ASN A 107 -21.66 1.50 -12.29
N PRO A 108 -22.48 1.71 -13.31
CA PRO A 108 -23.60 0.82 -13.60
C PRO A 108 -23.12 -0.54 -14.09
N ARG A 109 -23.59 -1.61 -13.43
CA ARG A 109 -23.33 -3.00 -13.78
C ARG A 109 -24.66 -3.76 -13.90
N PRO A 110 -25.36 -3.68 -15.05
CA PRO A 110 -26.69 -4.25 -15.21
C PRO A 110 -26.77 -5.75 -14.93
N ASN A 111 -25.74 -6.50 -15.31
CA ASN A 111 -25.62 -7.95 -15.08
C ASN A 111 -25.43 -8.35 -13.59
N LEU A 112 -25.22 -7.39 -12.70
CA LEU A 112 -25.17 -7.59 -11.25
C LEU A 112 -26.42 -7.05 -10.53
N ARG A 113 -27.49 -6.74 -11.28
CA ARG A 113 -28.79 -6.31 -10.73
C ARG A 113 -29.72 -7.49 -10.66
N TYR A 114 -30.04 -7.92 -9.45
CA TYR A 114 -30.97 -9.02 -9.19
C TYR A 114 -31.61 -8.85 -7.80
N THR A 115 -32.64 -9.65 -7.52
CA THR A 115 -33.32 -9.71 -6.23
C THR A 115 -32.69 -10.76 -5.35
N TRP A 116 -32.26 -10.38 -4.14
CA TRP A 116 -31.77 -11.29 -3.11
C TRP A 116 -32.47 -11.00 -1.78
N ASN A 117 -33.02 -12.04 -1.16
CA ASN A 117 -33.76 -11.93 0.11
C ASN A 117 -34.81 -10.80 0.12
N GLY A 118 -35.55 -10.67 -0.98
CA GLY A 118 -36.58 -9.63 -1.16
C GLY A 118 -36.06 -8.22 -1.51
N HIS A 119 -34.75 -8.02 -1.65
CA HIS A 119 -34.14 -6.73 -1.97
C HIS A 119 -33.59 -6.71 -3.39
N TYR A 120 -34.05 -5.78 -4.22
CA TYR A 120 -33.50 -5.53 -5.56
C TYR A 120 -32.40 -4.48 -5.48
N HIS A 121 -31.17 -4.89 -5.76
CA HIS A 121 -29.99 -4.01 -5.74
C HIS A 121 -29.04 -4.32 -6.90
N GLN A 122 -28.11 -3.38 -7.17
CA GLN A 122 -26.89 -3.69 -7.87
C GLN A 122 -25.89 -4.24 -6.87
N TRP A 123 -25.63 -5.54 -6.95
CA TRP A 123 -24.74 -6.24 -6.07
C TRP A 123 -23.26 -6.09 -6.52
N LEU A 124 -22.32 -6.45 -5.67
CA LEU A 124 -20.89 -6.44 -5.99
C LEU A 124 -20.39 -7.79 -6.54
N ILE A 125 -21.23 -8.80 -6.48
CA ILE A 125 -20.96 -10.17 -6.94
C ILE A 125 -22.16 -10.69 -7.72
N CYS A 126 -21.95 -11.68 -8.59
CA CYS A 126 -23.02 -12.35 -9.35
C CYS A 126 -23.91 -13.21 -8.42
N GLU A 127 -25.09 -13.57 -8.92
CA GLU A 127 -26.07 -14.32 -8.15
C GLU A 127 -25.56 -15.70 -7.74
N GLU A 128 -24.86 -16.40 -8.64
CA GLU A 128 -24.27 -17.72 -8.36
C GLU A 128 -23.28 -17.64 -7.20
N LYS A 129 -22.44 -16.61 -7.18
CA LYS A 129 -21.51 -16.40 -6.07
C LYS A 129 -22.22 -16.02 -4.77
N MET A 130 -23.33 -15.27 -4.86
CA MET A 130 -24.16 -14.95 -3.68
C MET A 130 -24.78 -16.22 -3.08
N LYS A 131 -25.29 -17.15 -3.92
CA LYS A 131 -25.82 -18.45 -3.52
C LYS A 131 -24.74 -19.28 -2.83
N SER A 132 -23.55 -19.41 -3.47
CA SER A 132 -22.42 -20.13 -2.89
C SER A 132 -22.00 -19.59 -1.50
N LEU A 133 -21.96 -18.26 -1.34
CA LEU A 133 -21.64 -17.66 -0.04
C LEU A 133 -22.75 -17.87 1.02
N HIS A 134 -24.00 -17.95 0.58
CA HIS A 134 -25.13 -18.27 1.47
C HIS A 134 -25.04 -19.71 1.97
N GLU A 135 -24.87 -20.67 1.08
CA GLU A 135 -24.73 -22.10 1.37
C GLU A 135 -23.52 -22.37 2.30
N ASP A 136 -22.43 -21.62 2.09
CA ASP A 136 -21.22 -21.68 2.93
C ASP A 136 -21.32 -20.84 4.22
N ASN A 137 -22.50 -20.36 4.59
CA ASN A 137 -22.72 -19.54 5.79
C ASN A 137 -21.80 -18.31 5.89
N ARG A 138 -21.39 -17.75 4.74
CA ARG A 138 -20.55 -16.54 4.64
C ARG A 138 -21.32 -15.25 4.52
N LEU A 139 -22.64 -15.29 4.58
CA LEU A 139 -23.48 -14.09 4.65
C LEU A 139 -23.95 -13.86 6.10
N VAL A 140 -24.00 -12.58 6.47
CA VAL A 140 -24.67 -12.10 7.67
C VAL A 140 -25.66 -11.02 7.26
N TYR A 141 -26.85 -11.09 7.80
CA TYR A 141 -27.94 -10.18 7.44
C TYR A 141 -28.08 -9.07 8.48
N ASN A 142 -28.23 -7.83 8.01
CA ASN A 142 -28.55 -6.72 8.89
C ASN A 142 -30.01 -6.77 9.34
N LYS A 143 -30.43 -5.82 10.21
CA LYS A 143 -31.83 -5.74 10.71
C LYS A 143 -32.89 -5.59 9.61
N LYS A 144 -32.51 -5.12 8.41
CA LYS A 144 -33.39 -4.99 7.25
C LYS A 144 -33.35 -6.20 6.31
N GLY A 145 -32.64 -7.27 6.65
CA GLY A 145 -32.49 -8.45 5.79
C GLY A 145 -31.52 -8.28 4.62
N ILE A 146 -30.73 -7.21 4.58
CA ILE A 146 -29.74 -6.98 3.53
C ILE A 146 -28.45 -7.73 3.89
N PRO A 147 -27.90 -8.58 2.99
CA PRO A 147 -26.72 -9.36 3.26
C PRO A 147 -25.44 -8.51 3.32
N ARG A 148 -24.52 -8.92 4.15
CA ARG A 148 -23.13 -8.49 4.19
C ARG A 148 -22.25 -9.74 4.10
N ILE A 149 -21.10 -9.63 3.45
CA ILE A 149 -20.18 -10.77 3.26
C ILE A 149 -19.21 -10.83 4.43
N LYS A 150 -19.12 -11.98 5.09
CA LYS A 150 -18.09 -12.25 6.08
C LYS A 150 -16.72 -12.32 5.40
N ARG A 151 -15.76 -11.59 5.95
CA ARG A 151 -14.36 -11.59 5.55
C ARG A 151 -13.54 -12.13 6.71
N PHE A 152 -13.11 -13.37 6.61
CA PHE A 152 -12.32 -14.01 7.65
C PHE A 152 -10.91 -13.44 7.67
N PHE A 153 -10.41 -13.09 8.86
CA PHE A 153 -9.09 -12.48 9.00
C PHE A 153 -7.98 -13.45 8.62
N GLU A 154 -8.17 -14.74 8.91
CA GLU A 154 -7.23 -15.82 8.60
C GLU A 154 -7.04 -16.05 7.09
N GLU A 155 -8.02 -15.65 6.27
CA GLU A 155 -7.95 -15.75 4.80
C GLU A 155 -7.38 -14.50 4.15
N GLN A 156 -7.10 -13.45 4.91
CA GLN A 156 -6.61 -12.19 4.38
C GLN A 156 -5.11 -12.04 4.61
N SER A 157 -4.43 -11.43 3.66
CA SER A 157 -2.99 -11.16 3.76
C SER A 157 -2.61 -10.16 4.85
N GLY A 158 -3.59 -9.48 5.45
CA GLY A 158 -3.39 -8.42 6.43
C GLY A 158 -3.85 -7.05 5.93
N ILE A 159 -3.37 -6.00 6.57
CA ILE A 159 -3.70 -4.61 6.24
C ILE A 159 -2.74 -4.14 5.14
N PRO A 160 -3.22 -3.75 3.95
CA PRO A 160 -2.33 -3.27 2.90
C PRO A 160 -1.58 -2.01 3.33
N ILE A 161 -0.28 -1.97 3.06
CA ILE A 161 0.53 -0.78 3.28
C ILE A 161 0.08 0.30 2.30
N ARG A 162 -0.20 1.48 2.83
CA ARG A 162 -0.61 2.67 2.07
C ARG A 162 0.55 3.64 1.91
N ASP A 163 0.27 4.82 1.41
CA ASP A 163 1.23 5.88 1.09
C ASP A 163 1.63 6.77 2.28
N LEU A 164 1.04 6.59 3.45
CA LEU A 164 1.49 7.21 4.69
C LEU A 164 2.31 6.22 5.51
N TRP A 165 3.62 6.49 5.64
CA TRP A 165 4.57 5.64 6.36
C TRP A 165 5.01 6.29 7.67
N ASP A 166 4.33 5.97 8.75
CA ASP A 166 4.61 6.44 10.12
C ASP A 166 5.23 5.36 11.01
N ASP A 167 5.35 4.13 10.49
CA ASP A 167 5.86 2.95 11.18
C ASP A 167 7.34 2.65 10.92
N ILE A 168 8.01 3.49 10.13
CA ILE A 168 9.46 3.44 9.92
C ILE A 168 10.07 4.69 10.53
N SER A 169 10.66 4.54 11.70
CA SER A 169 11.37 5.64 12.35
C SER A 169 12.61 6.07 11.55
N SER A 170 13.02 7.31 11.69
CA SER A 170 14.35 7.76 11.27
C SER A 170 15.44 6.89 11.92
N ILE A 171 16.64 6.95 11.35
CA ILE A 171 17.74 6.06 11.71
C ILE A 171 18.02 6.07 13.22
N GLN A 172 18.15 4.88 13.81
CA GLN A 172 18.49 4.69 15.21
C GLN A 172 20.02 4.61 15.40
N SER A 173 20.50 4.93 16.60
CA SER A 173 21.94 4.98 16.92
C SER A 173 22.71 3.72 16.57
N LYS A 174 22.13 2.52 16.74
CA LYS A 174 22.74 1.23 16.42
C LYS A 174 22.99 0.99 14.93
N GLU A 175 22.25 1.66 14.06
CA GLU A 175 22.35 1.52 12.60
C GLU A 175 23.16 2.68 12.00
N LYS A 176 23.37 3.74 12.75
CA LYS A 176 23.98 4.99 12.30
C LYS A 176 25.45 4.78 11.93
N THR A 177 25.80 5.20 10.72
CA THR A 177 27.19 5.40 10.29
C THR A 177 27.58 6.87 10.43
N ASN A 178 28.80 7.24 10.08
CA ASN A 178 29.22 8.64 10.07
C ASN A 178 28.63 9.47 8.93
N TYR A 179 27.71 8.91 8.14
CA TYR A 179 27.08 9.61 7.03
C TYR A 179 25.82 10.37 7.50
N ALA A 180 25.85 11.71 7.37
CA ALA A 180 24.83 12.58 7.97
C ALA A 180 23.39 12.35 7.47
N THR A 181 23.22 11.96 6.21
CA THR A 181 21.91 11.79 5.55
C THR A 181 21.55 10.34 5.31
N GLN A 182 22.16 9.42 6.06
CA GLN A 182 21.87 7.99 5.98
C GLN A 182 20.37 7.70 6.17
N LYS A 183 19.84 6.79 5.34
CA LYS A 183 18.45 6.33 5.45
C LYS A 183 18.37 4.98 6.18
N PRO A 184 17.27 4.72 6.94
CA PRO A 184 17.11 3.45 7.63
C PRO A 184 16.95 2.30 6.63
N ILE A 185 17.55 1.16 6.92
CA ILE A 185 17.49 -0.03 6.05
C ILE A 185 16.05 -0.54 5.87
N LYS A 186 15.20 -0.39 6.89
CA LYS A 186 13.77 -0.74 6.81
C LYS A 186 13.05 0.02 5.70
N LEU A 187 13.40 1.31 5.50
CA LEU A 187 12.84 2.13 4.43
C LEU A 187 13.21 1.57 3.06
N LEU A 188 14.49 1.30 2.86
CA LEU A 188 15.03 0.79 1.59
C LEU A 188 14.51 -0.63 1.30
N ASN A 189 14.44 -1.50 2.31
CA ASN A 189 13.85 -2.83 2.19
C ASN A 189 12.39 -2.76 1.73
N ARG A 190 11.59 -1.85 2.29
CA ARG A 190 10.20 -1.66 1.87
C ARG A 190 10.11 -1.19 0.43
N ILE A 191 10.89 -0.19 0.03
CA ILE A 191 10.92 0.32 -1.34
C ILE A 191 11.30 -0.79 -2.32
N ILE A 192 12.38 -1.51 -2.06
CA ILE A 192 12.86 -2.59 -2.93
C ILE A 192 11.80 -3.68 -3.09
N ASN A 193 11.18 -4.09 -2.00
CA ASN A 193 10.18 -5.17 -2.02
C ASN A 193 8.86 -4.76 -2.69
N LEU A 194 8.49 -3.48 -2.65
CA LEU A 194 7.31 -2.97 -3.37
C LEU A 194 7.53 -2.87 -4.88
N TYR A 195 8.76 -2.55 -5.34
CA TYR A 195 8.98 -2.13 -6.74
C TYR A 195 9.97 -2.99 -7.51
N SER A 196 10.47 -4.05 -6.92
CA SER A 196 11.40 -5.00 -7.58
C SER A 196 11.18 -6.43 -7.09
N GLU A 197 11.68 -7.40 -7.84
CA GLU A 197 11.75 -8.81 -7.44
C GLU A 197 13.19 -9.31 -7.36
N LYS A 198 13.39 -10.52 -6.82
CA LYS A 198 14.71 -11.15 -6.71
C LYS A 198 15.40 -11.18 -8.08
N GLY A 199 16.71 -10.86 -8.08
CA GLY A 199 17.52 -10.79 -9.29
C GLY A 199 17.42 -9.50 -10.10
N ASP A 200 16.47 -8.60 -9.78
CA ASP A 200 16.40 -7.28 -10.44
C ASP A 200 17.62 -6.41 -10.12
N LEU A 201 17.91 -5.49 -11.03
CA LEU A 201 18.99 -4.52 -10.91
C LEU A 201 18.44 -3.19 -10.37
N CYS A 202 18.96 -2.74 -9.23
CA CYS A 202 18.72 -1.44 -8.64
C CYS A 202 19.89 -0.51 -8.93
N LEU A 203 19.60 0.70 -9.39
CA LEU A 203 20.61 1.74 -9.62
C LEU A 203 20.39 2.88 -8.63
N ASP A 204 21.47 3.30 -7.95
CA ASP A 204 21.46 4.49 -7.11
C ASP A 204 22.65 5.40 -7.49
N PRO A 205 22.38 6.51 -8.21
CA PRO A 205 23.42 7.46 -8.57
C PRO A 205 23.86 8.36 -7.40
N PHE A 206 23.23 8.24 -6.22
CA PHE A 206 23.50 9.04 -5.03
C PHE A 206 23.63 8.14 -3.80
N ALA A 207 24.39 7.07 -3.91
CA ALA A 207 24.44 5.95 -2.96
C ALA A 207 24.74 6.33 -1.49
N GLY A 208 25.37 7.47 -1.24
CA GLY A 208 25.65 8.00 0.10
C GLY A 208 26.34 6.99 1.02
N SER A 209 25.65 6.54 2.07
CA SER A 209 26.16 5.52 3.00
C SER A 209 26.11 4.08 2.46
N GLY A 210 25.67 3.86 1.23
CA GLY A 210 25.51 2.52 0.65
C GLY A 210 24.36 1.69 1.23
N THR A 211 23.43 2.30 1.96
CA THR A 211 22.29 1.57 2.58
C THR A 211 21.45 0.81 1.54
N LEU A 212 21.28 1.37 0.33
CA LEU A 212 20.56 0.67 -0.73
C LEU A 212 21.27 -0.64 -1.13
N GLY A 213 22.59 -0.65 -1.26
CA GLY A 213 23.36 -1.87 -1.59
C GLY A 213 23.18 -2.95 -0.54
N ARG A 214 23.26 -2.58 0.74
CA ARG A 214 23.00 -3.51 1.85
C ARG A 214 21.58 -4.06 1.77
N SER A 215 20.59 -3.21 1.46
CA SER A 215 19.22 -3.64 1.27
C SER A 215 19.08 -4.58 0.06
N CYS A 216 19.76 -4.30 -1.05
CA CYS A 216 19.78 -5.15 -2.24
C CYS A 216 20.35 -6.54 -1.93
N ILE A 217 21.47 -6.61 -1.24
CA ILE A 217 22.10 -7.89 -0.82
C ILE A 217 21.13 -8.70 0.04
N ASN A 218 20.56 -8.08 1.08
CA ASN A 218 19.64 -8.75 2.00
C ASN A 218 18.37 -9.27 1.33
N ASN A 219 17.96 -8.69 0.21
CA ASN A 219 16.76 -9.04 -0.54
C ASN A 219 17.06 -9.72 -1.88
N GLU A 220 18.28 -10.15 -2.13
CA GLU A 220 18.70 -10.87 -3.36
C GLU A 220 18.49 -10.04 -4.65
N ARG A 221 18.76 -8.72 -4.60
CA ARG A 221 18.79 -7.83 -5.77
C ARG A 221 20.22 -7.53 -6.17
N LYS A 222 20.43 -7.27 -7.47
CA LYS A 222 21.68 -6.71 -7.97
C LYS A 222 21.66 -5.19 -7.80
N TYR A 223 22.84 -4.57 -7.68
CA TYR A 223 22.90 -3.11 -7.54
C TYR A 223 24.12 -2.51 -8.28
N ILE A 224 23.95 -1.25 -8.68
CA ILE A 224 25.00 -0.40 -9.21
C ILE A 224 24.93 0.94 -8.48
N PHE A 225 26.08 1.45 -8.08
CA PHE A 225 26.25 2.76 -7.45
C PHE A 225 27.16 3.64 -8.28
N TYR A 226 26.95 4.93 -8.16
CA TYR A 226 27.87 5.98 -8.58
C TYR A 226 28.16 6.89 -7.40
#